data_5aba9063c14150cf7828b4de6201fc7d
#
_entry.id   5aba9063c14150cf7828b4de6201fc7d
#
_cell.length_a   1.000
_cell.length_b   1.000
_cell.length_c   1.000
_cell.angle_alpha   90.00
_cell.angle_beta   90.00
_cell.angle_gamma   90.00
#
_symmetry.space_group_name_H-M   'P 1'
#
loop_
_entity.id
_entity.type
_entity.pdbx_description
1 polymer ?
#
loop_
_entity_poly.entity_id
_entity_poly.type
_entity_poly.pdbx_seq_one_letter_code
_entity_poly.pdbx_strand_id
1 'polypeptide(L)'
;MTRYLSLLTFTEQGIRDVRQTQKRAREFRASVEAAGGKVLSQYWAVGQADGCVVFEAPDEATGAALLVALGQAGNVRTRTLRVFDEQEFEQVLAK
;
A
#
# COMPACT_ATOMS: atom_id res chain seq x y z
N MET A 1 -10.50 -2.06 11.39
CA MET A 1 -9.71 -1.60 10.22
C MET A 1 -9.23 -2.80 9.44
N THR A 2 -9.13 -2.65 8.14
CA THR A 2 -8.54 -3.71 7.31
C THR A 2 -7.09 -3.34 7.00
N ARG A 3 -6.21 -4.33 7.06
CA ARG A 3 -4.77 -4.12 6.88
C ARG A 3 -4.30 -4.81 5.61
N TYR A 4 -3.42 -4.13 4.88
CA TYR A 4 -2.89 -4.61 3.61
C TYR A 4 -1.38 -4.49 3.59
N LEU A 5 -0.74 -5.47 2.97
CA LEU A 5 0.67 -5.40 2.60
C LEU A 5 0.73 -5.35 1.08
N SER A 6 1.26 -4.27 0.55
CA SER A 6 1.33 -4.08 -0.89
C SER A 6 2.78 -4.07 -1.35
N LEU A 7 3.09 -4.94 -2.29
CA LEU A 7 4.39 -4.94 -2.97
C LEU A 7 4.29 -4.02 -4.18
N LEU A 8 5.29 -3.16 -4.34
CA LEU A 8 5.28 -2.10 -5.35
C LEU A 8 6.38 -2.37 -6.36
N THR A 9 6.04 -2.25 -7.64
CA THR A 9 6.99 -2.32 -8.73
C THR A 9 6.87 -1.06 -9.58
N PHE A 10 7.98 -0.37 -9.85
CA PHE A 10 7.97 0.81 -10.69
C PHE A 10 7.57 0.45 -12.11
N THR A 11 6.74 1.31 -12.70
CA THR A 11 6.49 1.30 -14.15
C THR A 11 7.65 2.01 -14.84
N GLU A 12 7.64 2.01 -16.19
CA GLU A 12 8.57 2.84 -16.96
C GLU A 12 8.52 4.30 -16.51
N GLN A 13 7.34 4.84 -16.35
CA GLN A 13 7.16 6.20 -15.87
C GLN A 13 7.74 6.39 -14.47
N GLY A 14 7.47 5.45 -13.57
CA GLY A 14 7.92 5.54 -12.17
C GLY A 14 9.43 5.48 -12.03
N ILE A 15 10.08 4.55 -12.76
CA ILE A 15 11.54 4.43 -12.67
C ILE A 15 12.25 5.60 -13.37
N ARG A 16 11.68 6.10 -14.44
CA ARG A 16 12.25 7.26 -15.13
C ARG A 16 12.32 8.48 -14.22
N ASP A 17 11.35 8.62 -13.33
CA ASP A 17 11.23 9.75 -12.44
C ASP A 17 11.41 9.31 -10.97
N VAL A 18 12.31 8.38 -10.73
CA VAL A 18 12.48 7.72 -9.44
C VAL A 18 12.86 8.69 -8.31
N ARG A 19 13.47 9.82 -8.65
CA ARG A 19 13.85 10.81 -7.64
C ARG A 19 12.64 11.45 -6.97
N GLN A 20 11.44 11.28 -7.52
CA GLN A 20 10.19 11.75 -6.93
C GLN A 20 9.52 10.69 -6.05
N THR A 21 10.15 9.52 -5.87
CA THR A 21 9.49 8.39 -5.20
C THR A 21 9.10 8.70 -3.76
N GLN A 22 9.94 9.43 -3.03
CA GLN A 22 9.61 9.77 -1.64
C GLN A 22 8.45 10.74 -1.55
N LYS A 23 8.38 11.70 -2.48
CA LYS A 23 7.25 12.62 -2.56
C LYS A 23 5.95 11.85 -2.84
N ARG A 24 6.00 10.90 -3.79
CA ARG A 24 4.83 10.08 -4.12
C ARG A 24 4.39 9.22 -2.93
N ALA A 25 5.35 8.71 -2.15
CA ALA A 25 5.04 7.95 -0.95
C ALA A 25 4.36 8.82 0.11
N ARG A 26 4.81 10.05 0.27
CA ARG A 26 4.15 10.99 1.20
C ARG A 26 2.75 11.35 0.75
N GLU A 27 2.53 11.48 -0.54
CA GLU A 27 1.20 11.73 -1.10
C GLU A 27 0.26 10.56 -0.85
N PHE A 28 0.74 9.34 -1.02
CA PHE A 28 -0.05 8.16 -0.70
C PHE A 28 -0.40 8.11 0.79
N ARG A 29 0.57 8.38 1.65
CA ARG A 29 0.32 8.44 3.11
C ARG A 29 -0.76 9.46 3.44
N ALA A 30 -0.68 10.64 2.84
CA ALA A 30 -1.68 11.68 3.06
C ALA A 30 -3.07 11.24 2.59
N SER A 31 -3.14 10.53 1.46
CA SER A 31 -4.41 9.99 0.96
C SER A 31 -5.00 8.95 1.90
N VAL A 32 -4.15 8.07 2.43
CA VAL A 32 -4.58 7.05 3.40
C VAL A 32 -5.14 7.70 4.65
N GLU A 33 -4.43 8.70 5.17
CA GLU A 33 -4.85 9.41 6.38
C GLU A 33 -6.14 10.20 6.15
N ALA A 34 -6.27 10.85 5.00
CA ALA A 34 -7.48 11.58 4.65
C ALA A 34 -8.70 10.65 4.54
N ALA A 35 -8.49 9.39 4.20
CA ALA A 35 -9.54 8.39 4.11
C ALA A 35 -9.84 7.70 5.44
N GLY A 36 -9.18 8.11 6.52
CA GLY A 36 -9.39 7.55 7.85
C GLY A 36 -8.50 6.36 8.17
N GLY A 37 -7.49 6.10 7.34
CA GLY A 37 -6.57 5.00 7.55
C GLY A 37 -5.23 5.45 8.11
N LYS A 38 -4.25 4.54 8.04
CA LYS A 38 -2.93 4.78 8.58
C LYS A 38 -1.90 3.95 7.82
N VAL A 39 -0.77 4.55 7.46
CA VAL A 39 0.39 3.81 6.95
C VAL A 39 1.21 3.35 8.15
N LEU A 40 1.40 2.04 8.29
CA LEU A 40 2.12 1.45 9.40
C LEU A 40 3.62 1.37 9.13
N SER A 41 3.99 1.05 7.91
CA SER A 41 5.40 0.99 7.52
C SER A 41 5.53 1.12 6.01
N GLN A 42 6.70 1.58 5.59
CA GLN A 42 7.01 1.69 4.18
C GLN A 42 8.50 1.53 3.98
N TYR A 43 8.87 0.72 2.98
CA TYR A 43 10.27 0.44 2.65
C TYR A 43 10.45 0.48 1.15
N TRP A 44 11.65 0.87 0.73
CA TRP A 44 12.12 0.71 -0.64
C TRP A 44 12.99 -0.54 -0.69
N ALA A 45 12.95 -1.25 -1.81
CA ALA A 45 13.65 -2.51 -1.97
C ALA A 45 14.41 -2.53 -3.28
N VAL A 46 15.40 -3.38 -3.35
CA VAL A 46 16.14 -3.67 -4.57
C VAL A 46 16.07 -5.18 -4.77
N GLY A 47 15.46 -5.60 -5.88
CA GLY A 47 15.28 -7.03 -6.14
C GLY A 47 13.98 -7.26 -6.92
N GLN A 48 13.20 -8.26 -6.50
CA GLN A 48 11.97 -8.63 -7.20
C GLN A 48 10.84 -7.60 -7.06
N ALA A 49 10.93 -6.75 -6.05
CA ALA A 49 10.03 -5.62 -5.87
C ALA A 49 10.86 -4.37 -5.62
N ASP A 50 10.27 -3.21 -5.83
CA ASP A 50 10.94 -1.92 -5.62
C ASP A 50 10.58 -1.30 -4.30
N GLY A 51 9.59 -1.85 -3.62
CA GLY A 51 9.22 -1.40 -2.29
C GLY A 51 8.02 -2.16 -1.75
N CYS A 52 7.65 -1.84 -0.52
CA CYS A 52 6.44 -2.35 0.08
C CYS A 52 5.87 -1.33 1.05
N VAL A 53 4.56 -1.40 1.23
CA VAL A 53 3.87 -0.56 2.19
C VAL A 53 2.85 -1.41 2.94
N VAL A 54 2.79 -1.22 4.25
CA VAL A 54 1.75 -1.82 5.08
C VAL A 54 0.85 -0.68 5.56
N PHE A 55 -0.45 -0.80 5.28
CA PHE A 55 -1.38 0.26 5.65
C PHE A 55 -2.71 -0.32 6.07
N GLU A 56 -3.46 0.48 6.83
CA GLU A 56 -4.81 0.16 7.26
C GLU A 56 -5.80 1.13 6.64
N ALA A 57 -6.97 0.61 6.29
CA ALA A 57 -8.09 1.41 5.81
C ALA A 57 -9.32 1.10 6.66
N PRO A 58 -10.31 2.00 6.73
CA PRO A 58 -11.51 1.77 7.52
C PRO A 58 -12.30 0.54 7.07
N ASP A 59 -12.31 0.25 5.77
CA ASP A 59 -13.03 -0.88 5.19
C ASP A 59 -12.36 -1.31 3.88
N GLU A 60 -12.83 -2.42 3.33
CA GLU A 60 -12.24 -2.99 2.12
C GLU A 60 -12.42 -2.10 0.90
N ALA A 61 -13.58 -1.48 0.76
CA ALA A 61 -13.84 -0.62 -0.40
C ALA A 61 -12.90 0.59 -0.40
N THR A 62 -12.66 1.18 0.76
CA THR A 62 -11.72 2.31 0.89
C THR A 62 -10.31 1.86 0.58
N GLY A 63 -9.90 0.70 1.10
CA GLY A 63 -8.58 0.14 0.82
C GLY A 63 -8.37 -0.10 -0.67
N ALA A 64 -9.37 -0.70 -1.33
CA ALA A 64 -9.32 -0.93 -2.76
C ALA A 64 -9.25 0.38 -3.55
N ALA A 65 -10.03 1.38 -3.15
CA ALA A 65 -10.03 2.68 -3.81
C ALA A 65 -8.67 3.38 -3.74
N LEU A 66 -8.00 3.27 -2.58
CA LEU A 66 -6.66 3.83 -2.42
C LEU A 66 -5.65 3.16 -3.35
N LEU A 67 -5.75 1.84 -3.51
CA LEU A 67 -4.85 1.10 -4.39
C LEU A 67 -5.13 1.39 -5.86
N VAL A 68 -6.41 1.52 -6.24
CA VAL A 68 -6.77 1.90 -7.61
C VAL A 68 -6.22 3.29 -7.93
N ALA A 69 -6.36 4.24 -7.03
CA ALA A 69 -5.84 5.59 -7.23
C ALA A 69 -4.32 5.59 -7.38
N LEU A 70 -3.63 4.78 -6.57
CA LEU A 70 -2.18 4.64 -6.66
C LEU A 70 -1.75 4.08 -8.01
N GLY A 71 -2.42 3.04 -8.48
CA GLY A 71 -2.16 2.46 -9.80
C GLY A 71 -2.49 3.44 -10.93
N GLN A 72 -3.56 4.20 -10.78
CA GLN A 72 -4.02 5.15 -11.79
C GLN A 72 -3.01 6.29 -11.99
N ALA A 73 -2.27 6.65 -10.94
CA ALA A 73 -1.21 7.66 -11.07
C ALA A 73 -0.08 7.21 -12.00
N GLY A 74 0.06 5.91 -12.24
CA GLY A 74 0.90 5.39 -13.30
C GLY A 74 2.35 5.14 -12.93
N ASN A 75 2.74 5.36 -11.68
CA ASN A 75 4.14 5.26 -11.27
C ASN A 75 4.52 3.89 -10.75
N VAL A 76 3.54 3.12 -10.25
CA VAL A 76 3.78 1.80 -9.68
C VAL A 76 2.66 0.84 -10.09
N ARG A 77 3.01 -0.44 -10.10
CA ARG A 77 2.06 -1.56 -10.08
C ARG A 77 2.12 -2.19 -8.71
N THR A 78 0.97 -2.64 -8.21
CA THR A 78 0.88 -3.19 -6.87
C THR A 78 0.44 -4.66 -6.91
N ARG A 79 1.00 -5.43 -5.97
CA ARG A 79 0.51 -6.77 -5.65
C ARG A 79 0.21 -6.75 -4.16
N THR A 80 -1.06 -6.86 -3.82
CA THR A 80 -1.52 -6.59 -2.48
C THR A 80 -2.10 -7.84 -1.83
N LEU A 81 -1.76 -8.03 -0.56
CA LEU A 81 -2.30 -9.09 0.28
C LEU A 81 -3.12 -8.46 1.40
N ARG A 82 -4.27 -9.05 1.67
CA ARG A 82 -5.00 -8.79 2.90
C ARG A 82 -4.27 -9.54 4.02
N VAL A 83 -3.80 -8.83 5.02
CA VAL A 83 -3.01 -9.45 6.09
C VAL A 83 -3.72 -9.29 7.44
N PHE A 84 -3.43 -10.23 8.32
CA PHE A 84 -4.01 -10.30 9.66
C PHE A 84 -2.86 -10.41 10.66
N ASP A 85 -2.96 -9.71 11.79
CA ASP A 85 -2.01 -9.96 12.85
C ASP A 85 -2.42 -11.24 13.60
N GLU A 86 -1.64 -11.63 14.60
CA GLU A 86 -1.88 -12.87 15.32
C GLU A 86 -3.26 -12.89 15.97
N GLN A 87 -3.63 -11.81 16.62
CA GLN A 87 -4.91 -11.71 17.30
C GLN A 87 -6.09 -11.76 16.33
N GLU A 88 -5.98 -11.05 15.22
CA GLU A 88 -7.00 -11.06 14.17
C GLU A 88 -7.14 -12.45 13.56
N PHE A 89 -6.02 -13.12 13.34
CA PHE A 89 -6.06 -14.46 12.73
C PHE A 89 -6.65 -15.50 13.67
N GLU A 90 -6.47 -15.31 14.97
CA GLU A 90 -7.16 -16.14 15.97
C GLU A 90 -8.67 -16.08 15.76
N GLN A 91 -9.21 -14.91 15.49
CA GLN A 91 -10.63 -14.75 15.20
C GLN A 91 -11.05 -15.40 13.89
N VAL A 92 -10.18 -15.37 12.89
CA VAL A 92 -10.44 -16.10 11.63
C VAL A 92 -10.59 -17.59 11.91
N LEU A 93 -9.68 -18.14 12.71
CA LEU A 93 -9.71 -19.57 13.03
C LEU A 93 -10.91 -19.97 13.88
N ALA A 94 -11.49 -19.02 14.61
CA ALA A 94 -12.66 -19.27 15.44
C ALA A 94 -13.96 -19.37 14.64
N LYS A 95 -13.96 -18.98 13.37
CA LYS A 95 -15.14 -19.11 12.51
C LYS A 95 -15.29 -20.54 12.06
#